data_2368ab70f6a2043bbdc4d560f2c9a158
#
_entry.id   2368ab70f6a2043bbdc4d560f2c9a158
#
_cell.length_a   1.000
_cell.length_b   1.000
_cell.length_c   1.000
_cell.angle_alpha   90.00
_cell.angle_beta   90.00
_cell.angle_gamma   90.00
#
_symmetry.space_group_name_H-M   'P 1'
#
loop_
_entity.id
_entity.type
_entity.pdbx_description
1 polymer ?
#
loop_
_entity_poly.entity_id
_entity_poly.type
_entity_poly.pdbx_seq_one_letter_code
_entity_poly.pdbx_strand_id
1 'polypeptide(L)'
;MNRTSLITALRAAIAPLGYSFETGDVHSAASKIRTYPAAWLDTPTAVAAEGVNEGFIEYRISIRLLHEADHVAVLDPETAWAKIENDALVFLHNLYIEEGVVAIDTIKMIPTAFQTTNHGELGLTLTFALKVEHYFC
;
A
#
# COMPACT_ATOMS: atom_id res chain seq x y z
N MET A 1 14.52 -1.77 -11.51
CA MET A 1 14.04 -1.23 -10.21
C MET A 1 14.59 -2.07 -9.08
N ASN A 2 15.15 -1.47 -8.08
CA ASN A 2 15.58 -2.17 -6.87
C ASN A 2 14.58 -1.94 -5.72
N ARG A 3 14.86 -2.53 -4.57
CA ARG A 3 13.96 -2.40 -3.40
C ARG A 3 13.75 -0.94 -2.98
N THR A 4 14.79 -0.13 -2.99
CA THR A 4 14.69 1.29 -2.61
C THR A 4 13.81 2.07 -3.57
N SER A 5 13.98 1.88 -4.87
CA SER A 5 13.14 2.54 -5.87
C SER A 5 11.72 1.99 -5.86
N LEU A 6 11.52 0.72 -5.49
CA LEU A 6 10.19 0.15 -5.28
C LEU A 6 9.42 0.91 -4.19
N ILE A 7 10.04 1.11 -3.03
CA ILE A 7 9.41 1.82 -1.92
C ILE A 7 9.15 3.29 -2.30
N THR A 8 10.07 3.91 -3.04
CA THR A 8 9.88 5.26 -3.56
C THR A 8 8.68 5.33 -4.50
N ALA A 9 8.52 4.35 -5.39
CA ALA A 9 7.37 4.28 -6.30
C ALA A 9 6.05 4.10 -5.55
N LEU A 10 6.03 3.25 -4.54
CA LEU A 10 4.84 3.05 -3.70
C LEU A 10 4.46 4.33 -2.96
N ARG A 11 5.43 5.03 -2.41
CA ARG A 11 5.23 6.32 -1.75
C ARG A 11 4.68 7.36 -2.73
N ALA A 12 5.27 7.44 -3.92
CA ALA A 12 4.83 8.38 -4.95
C ALA A 12 3.40 8.12 -5.42
N ALA A 13 3.00 6.84 -5.49
CA ALA A 13 1.64 6.46 -5.91
C ALA A 13 0.57 6.86 -4.89
N ILE A 14 0.91 6.86 -3.60
CA ILE A 14 -0.04 7.19 -2.53
C ILE A 14 -0.04 8.69 -2.19
N ALA A 15 1.03 9.41 -2.45
CA ALA A 15 1.20 10.81 -2.05
C ALA A 15 0.06 11.73 -2.53
N PRO A 16 -0.43 11.64 -3.79
CA PRO A 16 -1.50 12.52 -4.26
C PRO A 16 -2.82 12.35 -3.51
N LEU A 17 -2.99 11.24 -2.80
CA LEU A 17 -4.23 10.94 -2.06
C LEU A 17 -4.23 11.55 -0.64
N GLY A 18 -3.13 12.16 -0.23
CA GLY A 18 -3.04 12.85 1.06
C GLY A 18 -2.78 11.93 2.26
N TYR A 19 -2.39 10.68 2.04
CA TYR A 19 -2.07 9.75 3.12
C TYR A 19 -0.65 10.00 3.62
N SER A 20 -0.44 9.95 4.94
CA SER A 20 0.90 9.84 5.50
C SER A 20 1.42 8.43 5.22
N PHE A 21 2.70 8.30 4.87
CA PHE A 21 3.27 7.01 4.48
C PHE A 21 4.32 6.57 5.48
N GLU A 22 4.14 5.37 6.02
CA GLU A 22 5.10 4.71 6.91
C GLU A 22 5.26 3.25 6.49
N THR A 23 6.39 2.67 6.79
CA THR A 23 6.71 1.29 6.44
C THR A 23 7.38 0.58 7.61
N GLY A 24 7.24 -0.73 7.67
CA GLY A 24 7.87 -1.57 8.67
C GLY A 24 7.03 -2.75 9.09
N ASP A 25 7.36 -3.31 10.25
CA ASP A 25 6.59 -4.38 10.87
C ASP A 25 5.26 -3.81 11.39
N VAL A 26 4.17 -4.51 11.15
CA VAL A 26 2.83 -4.09 11.59
C VAL A 26 2.76 -3.89 13.11
N HIS A 27 3.57 -4.60 13.88
CA HIS A 27 3.64 -4.43 15.33
C HIS A 27 4.15 -3.05 15.77
N SER A 28 4.84 -2.34 14.86
CA SER A 28 5.32 -0.98 15.10
C SER A 28 4.33 0.09 14.68
N ALA A 29 3.24 -0.27 14.02
CA ALA A 29 2.30 0.70 13.43
C ALA A 29 1.71 1.65 14.48
N ALA A 30 1.30 1.12 15.63
CA ALA A 30 0.71 1.92 16.71
C ALA A 30 1.65 3.02 17.22
N SER A 31 2.96 2.79 17.20
CA SER A 31 3.95 3.76 17.67
C SER A 31 4.41 4.73 16.59
N LYS A 32 4.34 4.36 15.31
CA LYS A 32 4.82 5.17 14.19
C LYS A 32 3.75 6.02 13.51
N ILE A 33 2.51 5.53 13.46
CA ILE A 33 1.42 6.28 12.86
C ILE A 33 1.00 7.40 13.80
N ARG A 34 1.15 8.65 13.36
CA ARG A 34 0.84 9.85 14.13
C ARG A 34 -0.26 10.69 13.51
N THR A 35 -0.44 10.59 12.19
CA THR A 35 -1.42 11.39 11.46
C THR A 35 -2.26 10.49 10.56
N TYR A 36 -3.54 10.83 10.41
CA TYR A 36 -4.46 10.13 9.54
C TYR A 36 -4.99 11.11 8.47
N PRO A 37 -5.36 10.61 7.30
CA PRO A 37 -5.29 9.21 6.90
C PRO A 37 -3.85 8.73 6.75
N ALA A 38 -3.61 7.47 7.00
CA ALA A 38 -2.29 6.88 6.98
C ALA A 38 -2.23 5.66 6.04
N ALA A 39 -1.11 5.52 5.34
CA ALA A 39 -0.81 4.32 4.58
C ALA A 39 0.36 3.60 5.25
N TRP A 40 0.12 2.37 5.66
CA TRP A 40 1.14 1.52 6.26
C TRP A 40 1.55 0.42 5.30
N LEU A 41 2.80 0.44 4.87
CA LEU A 41 3.36 -0.60 4.01
C LEU A 41 4.05 -1.66 4.87
N ASP A 42 3.50 -2.87 4.87
CA ASP A 42 4.19 -4.02 5.45
C ASP A 42 5.45 -4.30 4.62
N THR A 43 6.47 -4.88 5.24
CA THR A 43 7.74 -5.15 4.58
C THR A 43 7.51 -5.96 3.28
N PRO A 44 7.85 -5.42 2.10
CA PRO A 44 7.68 -6.15 0.85
C PRO A 44 8.54 -7.41 0.80
N THR A 45 7.99 -8.48 0.23
CA THR A 45 8.67 -9.77 0.09
C THR A 45 8.88 -10.09 -1.37
N ALA A 46 10.15 -10.27 -1.78
CA ALA A 46 10.48 -10.78 -3.11
C ALA A 46 10.16 -12.28 -3.13
N VAL A 47 9.32 -12.71 -4.06
CA VAL A 47 8.84 -14.09 -4.13
C VAL A 47 9.28 -14.83 -5.38
N ALA A 48 9.68 -14.12 -6.44
CA ALA A 48 10.15 -14.73 -7.68
C ALA A 48 11.01 -13.75 -8.46
N ALA A 49 11.88 -14.30 -9.30
CA ALA A 49 12.68 -13.50 -10.23
C ALA A 49 12.84 -14.27 -11.54
N GLU A 50 12.84 -13.54 -12.65
CA GLU A 50 13.12 -14.08 -13.97
C GLU A 50 14.33 -13.35 -14.55
N GLY A 51 15.36 -14.09 -14.93
CA GLY A 51 16.60 -13.53 -15.46
C GLY A 51 17.55 -13.06 -14.35
N VAL A 52 18.83 -13.12 -14.63
CA VAL A 52 19.87 -12.75 -13.68
C VAL A 52 20.40 -11.35 -13.95
N ASN A 53 20.69 -11.03 -15.22
CA ASN A 53 21.25 -9.73 -15.62
C ASN A 53 20.18 -8.71 -15.95
N GLU A 54 19.15 -9.16 -16.64
CA GLU A 54 17.95 -8.35 -16.89
C GLU A 54 16.74 -9.25 -16.82
N GLY A 55 15.63 -8.72 -16.37
CA GLY A 55 14.40 -9.48 -16.25
C GLY A 55 13.45 -8.83 -15.28
N PHE A 56 12.79 -9.65 -14.46
CA PHE A 56 11.72 -9.19 -13.59
C PHE A 56 11.89 -9.75 -12.20
N ILE A 57 11.46 -8.96 -11.21
CA ILE A 57 11.28 -9.41 -9.83
C ILE A 57 9.81 -9.25 -9.49
N GLU A 58 9.22 -10.28 -8.88
CA GLU A 58 7.87 -10.21 -8.36
C GLU A 58 7.93 -10.04 -6.85
N TYR A 59 7.26 -9.00 -6.36
CA TYR A 59 7.12 -8.71 -4.94
C TYR A 59 5.69 -8.94 -4.50
N ARG A 60 5.53 -9.48 -3.30
CA ARG A 60 4.24 -9.47 -2.62
C ARG A 60 4.16 -8.21 -1.78
N ILE A 61 3.12 -7.43 -2.04
CA ILE A 61 2.91 -6.13 -1.38
C ILE A 61 1.64 -6.20 -0.53
N SER A 62 1.72 -5.68 0.68
CA SER A 62 0.57 -5.48 1.55
C SER A 62 0.63 -4.05 2.09
N ILE A 63 -0.37 -3.24 1.76
CA ILE A 63 -0.48 -1.88 2.23
C ILE A 63 -1.82 -1.67 2.91
N ARG A 64 -1.82 -0.98 4.03
CA ARG A 64 -3.02 -0.70 4.81
C ARG A 64 -3.37 0.77 4.70
N LEU A 65 -4.60 1.05 4.27
CA LEU A 65 -5.13 2.41 4.18
C LEU A 65 -6.01 2.63 5.41
N LEU A 66 -5.64 3.59 6.25
CA LEU A 66 -6.24 3.77 7.58
C LEU A 66 -6.84 5.17 7.70
N HIS A 67 -8.07 5.24 8.19
CA HIS A 67 -8.76 6.48 8.54
C HIS A 67 -9.04 6.49 10.03
N GLU A 68 -8.96 7.66 10.66
CA GLU A 68 -9.19 7.76 12.09
C GLU A 68 -10.66 7.56 12.48
N ALA A 69 -10.88 7.10 13.70
CA ALA A 69 -12.20 6.77 14.20
C ALA A 69 -13.17 7.96 14.15
N ASP A 70 -12.71 9.16 14.48
CA ASP A 70 -13.55 10.37 14.47
C ASP A 70 -14.08 10.68 13.06
N HIS A 71 -13.27 10.44 12.04
CA HIS A 71 -13.69 10.62 10.65
C HIS A 71 -14.79 9.61 10.28
N VAL A 72 -14.66 8.36 10.72
CA VAL A 72 -15.67 7.32 10.50
C VAL A 72 -16.97 7.65 11.22
N ALA A 73 -16.91 8.27 12.39
CA ALA A 73 -18.10 8.66 13.14
C ALA A 73 -18.89 9.80 12.48
N VAL A 74 -18.21 10.68 11.71
CA VAL A 74 -18.81 11.80 11.01
C VAL A 74 -19.47 11.38 9.70
N LEU A 75 -18.87 10.39 9.00
CA LEU A 75 -19.39 9.86 7.74
C LEU A 75 -20.22 8.60 8.02
N ASP A 76 -21.27 8.38 7.21
CA ASP A 76 -21.93 7.08 7.28
C ASP A 76 -20.96 5.99 6.78
N PRO A 77 -21.10 4.72 7.24
CA PRO A 77 -20.15 3.66 6.90
C PRO A 77 -19.97 3.43 5.40
N GLU A 78 -21.05 3.51 4.63
CA GLU A 78 -20.97 3.29 3.18
C GLU A 78 -20.16 4.38 2.48
N THR A 79 -20.32 5.64 2.89
CA THR A 79 -19.54 6.76 2.35
C THR A 79 -18.05 6.59 2.68
N ALA A 80 -17.73 6.18 3.90
CA ALA A 80 -16.36 5.96 4.33
C ALA A 80 -15.71 4.81 3.55
N TRP A 81 -16.41 3.68 3.40
CA TRP A 81 -15.91 2.55 2.63
C TRP A 81 -15.73 2.88 1.15
N ALA A 82 -16.69 3.58 0.56
CA ALA A 82 -16.60 4.00 -0.85
C ALA A 82 -15.35 4.85 -1.09
N LYS A 83 -15.06 5.77 -0.18
CA LYS A 83 -13.86 6.61 -0.27
C LYS A 83 -12.57 5.77 -0.20
N ILE A 84 -12.48 4.87 0.76
CA ILE A 84 -11.28 4.03 0.94
C ILE A 84 -11.07 3.11 -0.26
N GLU A 85 -12.12 2.48 -0.75
CA GLU A 85 -12.04 1.63 -1.93
C GLU A 85 -11.61 2.40 -3.17
N ASN A 86 -12.17 3.60 -3.37
CA ASN A 86 -11.78 4.45 -4.49
C ASN A 86 -10.31 4.87 -4.38
N ASP A 87 -9.85 5.24 -3.17
CA ASP A 87 -8.45 5.58 -2.94
C ASP A 87 -7.53 4.40 -3.27
N ALA A 88 -7.92 3.18 -2.91
CA ALA A 88 -7.16 1.98 -3.24
C ALA A 88 -7.04 1.78 -4.75
N LEU A 89 -8.11 1.96 -5.49
CA LEU A 89 -8.10 1.84 -6.96
C LEU A 89 -7.24 2.93 -7.62
N VAL A 90 -7.32 4.17 -7.13
CA VAL A 90 -6.48 5.27 -7.63
C VAL A 90 -5.01 5.01 -7.32
N PHE A 91 -4.70 4.51 -6.13
CA PHE A 91 -3.33 4.11 -5.78
C PHE A 91 -2.79 3.06 -6.75
N LEU A 92 -3.56 2.00 -7.02
CA LEU A 92 -3.14 0.96 -7.96
C LEU A 92 -2.92 1.50 -9.36
N HIS A 93 -3.78 2.42 -9.82
CA HIS A 93 -3.60 3.06 -11.11
C HIS A 93 -2.32 3.90 -11.14
N ASN A 94 -2.08 4.71 -10.11
CA ASN A 94 -0.88 5.53 -10.01
C ASN A 94 0.38 4.67 -10.00
N LEU A 95 0.34 3.53 -9.31
CA LEU A 95 1.45 2.59 -9.26
C LEU A 95 1.69 1.93 -10.62
N TYR A 96 0.62 1.55 -11.31
CA TYR A 96 0.72 0.88 -12.61
C TYR A 96 1.41 1.74 -13.67
N ILE A 97 1.25 3.05 -13.61
CA ILE A 97 1.88 3.96 -14.57
C ILE A 97 3.32 4.37 -14.20
N GLU A 98 3.82 3.93 -13.05
CA GLU A 98 5.21 4.20 -12.67
C GLU A 98 6.18 3.45 -13.58
N GLU A 99 7.30 4.10 -13.91
CA GLU A 99 8.34 3.50 -14.73
C GLU A 99 8.92 2.26 -14.03
N GLY A 100 9.07 1.18 -14.78
CA GLY A 100 9.61 -0.07 -14.26
C GLY A 100 8.56 -1.04 -13.72
N VAL A 101 7.32 -0.64 -13.61
CA VAL A 101 6.23 -1.54 -13.24
C VAL A 101 5.73 -2.27 -14.47
N VAL A 102 5.70 -3.59 -14.42
CA VAL A 102 5.30 -4.45 -15.53
C VAL A 102 3.87 -4.95 -15.38
N ALA A 103 3.51 -5.41 -14.17
CA ALA A 103 2.19 -5.98 -13.93
C ALA A 103 1.82 -5.86 -12.45
N ILE A 104 0.52 -5.73 -12.21
CA ILE A 104 -0.08 -5.82 -10.88
C ILE A 104 -1.18 -6.88 -10.97
N ASP A 105 -1.02 -7.97 -10.21
CA ASP A 105 -1.91 -9.12 -10.27
C ASP A 105 -2.33 -9.57 -8.87
N THR A 106 -3.32 -10.47 -8.82
CA THR A 106 -3.78 -11.10 -7.57
C THR A 106 -4.19 -10.06 -6.52
N ILE A 107 -4.98 -9.08 -6.94
CA ILE A 107 -5.41 -7.98 -6.08
C ILE A 107 -6.49 -8.45 -5.12
N LYS A 108 -6.27 -8.22 -3.82
CA LYS A 108 -7.26 -8.50 -2.77
C LYS A 108 -7.45 -7.27 -1.91
N MET A 109 -8.69 -6.98 -1.56
CA MET A 109 -9.08 -5.89 -0.66
C MET A 109 -9.80 -6.49 0.52
N ILE A 110 -9.22 -6.36 1.70
CA ILE A 110 -9.76 -6.93 2.93
C ILE A 110 -10.07 -5.78 3.89
N PRO A 111 -11.37 -5.52 4.16
CA PRO A 111 -11.72 -4.51 5.15
C PRO A 111 -11.27 -4.94 6.54
N THR A 112 -10.64 -4.02 7.26
CA THR A 112 -10.26 -4.22 8.65
C THR A 112 -10.70 -3.01 9.46
N ALA A 113 -11.27 -3.24 10.63
CA ALA A 113 -11.71 -2.17 11.51
C ALA A 113 -11.05 -2.33 12.88
N PHE A 114 -10.51 -1.24 13.41
CA PHE A 114 -10.02 -1.14 14.79
C PHE A 114 -8.89 -2.10 15.17
N GLN A 115 -8.09 -2.58 14.22
CA GLN A 115 -7.13 -3.68 14.46
C GLN A 115 -5.67 -3.35 14.22
N THR A 116 -5.33 -2.30 13.44
CA THR A 116 -3.93 -2.03 13.07
C THR A 116 -3.19 -1.27 14.17
N THR A 117 -3.85 -0.26 14.72
CA THR A 117 -3.39 0.44 15.91
C THR A 117 -4.45 0.28 16.98
N ASN A 118 -4.23 0.75 18.18
CA ASN A 118 -5.24 0.71 19.24
C ASN A 118 -6.09 2.00 19.27
N HIS A 119 -6.14 2.74 18.16
CA HIS A 119 -6.81 4.03 18.07
C HIS A 119 -8.22 3.97 17.46
N GLY A 120 -8.70 2.76 17.09
CA GLY A 120 -10.05 2.60 16.57
C GLY A 120 -10.23 3.08 15.13
N GLU A 121 -9.22 2.89 14.30
CA GLU A 121 -9.28 3.28 12.89
C GLU A 121 -10.14 2.34 12.05
N LEU A 122 -10.68 2.87 10.94
CA LEU A 122 -11.25 2.09 9.84
C LEU A 122 -10.15 1.88 8.80
N GLY A 123 -9.95 0.63 8.38
CA GLY A 123 -8.86 0.29 7.46
C GLY A 123 -9.25 -0.65 6.34
N LEU A 124 -8.49 -0.57 5.26
CA LEU A 124 -8.53 -1.51 4.15
C LEU A 124 -7.12 -2.05 3.96
N THR A 125 -6.96 -3.37 4.02
CA THR A 125 -5.70 -4.02 3.67
C THR A 125 -5.75 -4.42 2.20
N LEU A 126 -4.85 -3.83 1.42
CA LEU A 126 -4.72 -4.09 -0.01
C LEU A 126 -3.48 -4.95 -0.21
N THR A 127 -3.66 -6.15 -0.76
CA THR A 127 -2.57 -7.06 -1.10
C THR A 127 -2.54 -7.34 -2.58
N PHE A 128 -1.35 -7.43 -3.15
CA PHE A 128 -1.19 -7.73 -4.57
C PHE A 128 0.21 -8.23 -4.87
N ALA A 129 0.36 -8.85 -6.04
CA ALA A 129 1.64 -9.21 -6.61
C ALA A 129 2.08 -8.11 -7.57
N LEU A 130 3.28 -7.58 -7.37
CA LEU A 130 3.84 -6.50 -8.19
C LEU A 130 5.07 -7.02 -8.91
N LYS A 131 5.01 -7.02 -10.24
CA LYS A 131 6.14 -7.41 -11.09
C LYS A 131 6.84 -6.14 -11.58
N VAL A 132 8.12 -6.03 -11.31
CA VAL A 132 8.94 -4.88 -11.69
C VAL A 132 10.14 -5.31 -12.50
N GLU A 133 10.59 -4.44 -13.39
CA GLU A 133 11.82 -4.65 -14.16
C GLU A 133 13.04 -4.56 -13.27
N HIS A 134 14.04 -5.38 -13.60
CA HIS A 134 15.33 -5.28 -12.94
C HIS A 134 16.46 -5.47 -13.95
N TYR A 135 17.54 -4.71 -13.76
CA TYR A 135 18.71 -4.75 -14.63
C TYR A 135 19.97 -4.73 -13.76
N PHE A 136 20.91 -5.58 -14.11
CA PHE A 136 22.28 -5.46 -13.63
C PHE A 136 23.19 -5.09 -14.81
N CYS A 137 23.86 -3.98 -14.68
CA CYS A 137 24.83 -3.51 -15.68
C CYS A 137 26.24 -3.82 -15.25
#